data_46046c9ed4c737c4c646996cec7a4ca6
#
_entry.id   46046c9ed4c737c4c646996cec7a4ca6
#
_cell.length_a   1.000
_cell.length_b   1.000
_cell.length_c   1.000
_cell.angle_alpha   90.00
_cell.angle_beta   90.00
_cell.angle_gamma   90.00
#
_symmetry.space_group_name_H-M   'P 1'
#
loop_
_entity.id
_entity.type
_entity.pdbx_description
1 polymer ?
#
loop_
_entity_poly.entity_id
_entity_poly.type
_entity_poly.pdbx_seq_one_letter_code
_entity_poly.pdbx_strand_id
1 'polypeptide(L)'
;LGGGTVARVGGTPTPASVVISTTRNGAIRVSGGGRLTLGGFKVQTTTSGHGVRALSGSITIDGAMEYGACASSFQIYAQTLGSINITANYTISGGGVAHMLASGLSTIAANGRTVTISAAVALTYFAYSTRLSSLDTSSMTFTNPSNVTGTRYLGDTNAVIYTSGGGASYFPGTIGGAVSSGAQYV
;
A
#
# COMPACT_ATOMS: atom_id res chain seq x y z
N LEU A 1 31.72 4.14 -0.17
CA LEU A 1 30.38 4.67 -0.05
C LEU A 1 29.76 4.72 -1.45
N GLY A 2 29.18 3.60 -1.90
CA GLY A 2 28.48 3.55 -3.17
C GLY A 2 27.17 4.33 -3.07
N GLY A 3 27.08 5.47 -3.71
CA GLY A 3 25.83 6.18 -3.92
C GLY A 3 24.91 5.30 -4.76
N GLY A 4 23.90 4.68 -4.14
CA GLY A 4 22.96 3.85 -4.87
C GLY A 4 22.22 4.69 -5.92
N THR A 5 22.26 4.23 -7.15
CA THR A 5 21.51 4.84 -8.26
C THR A 5 20.01 4.74 -7.97
N VAL A 6 19.31 5.87 -7.98
CA VAL A 6 17.85 5.89 -7.93
C VAL A 6 17.31 5.72 -9.34
N ALA A 7 16.64 4.61 -9.60
CA ALA A 7 15.92 4.42 -10.84
C ALA A 7 14.54 5.11 -10.75
N ARG A 8 14.06 5.67 -11.87
CA ARG A 8 12.70 6.20 -11.99
C ARG A 8 11.91 5.44 -13.05
N VAL A 9 10.70 5.03 -12.71
CA VAL A 9 9.72 4.51 -13.66
C VAL A 9 8.53 5.46 -13.64
N GLY A 10 8.34 6.18 -14.73
CA GLY A 10 7.27 7.17 -14.91
C GLY A 10 6.34 6.80 -16.06
N GLY A 11 5.08 7.11 -15.89
CA GLY A 11 4.05 6.98 -16.92
C GLY A 11 3.42 8.33 -17.24
N THR A 12 2.10 8.36 -17.38
CA THR A 12 1.31 9.53 -17.75
C THR A 12 0.56 10.12 -16.54
N PRO A 13 0.03 11.36 -16.62
CA PRO A 13 -0.86 11.91 -15.60
C PRO A 13 -2.15 11.10 -15.42
N THR A 14 -2.53 10.27 -16.41
CA THR A 14 -3.68 9.38 -16.36
C THR A 14 -3.21 7.93 -16.18
N PRO A 15 -3.05 7.43 -14.93
CA PRO A 15 -2.43 6.14 -14.64
C PRO A 15 -3.07 4.95 -15.35
N ALA A 16 -4.40 4.97 -15.53
CA ALA A 16 -5.13 3.90 -16.22
C ALA A 16 -4.71 3.68 -17.69
N SER A 17 -4.06 4.68 -18.31
CA SER A 17 -3.61 4.59 -19.70
C SER A 17 -2.33 3.76 -19.89
N VAL A 18 -1.57 3.56 -18.81
CA VAL A 18 -0.35 2.73 -18.81
C VAL A 18 -0.50 1.66 -17.74
N VAL A 19 -0.59 0.41 -18.15
CA VAL A 19 -0.86 -0.71 -17.24
C VAL A 19 0.33 -1.66 -17.20
N ILE A 20 0.89 -1.85 -16.00
CA ILE A 20 1.82 -2.93 -15.71
C ILE A 20 1.01 -4.08 -15.09
N SER A 21 0.79 -5.13 -15.88
CA SER A 21 0.02 -6.30 -15.50
C SER A 21 0.88 -7.55 -15.55
N THR A 22 0.89 -8.32 -14.47
CA THR A 22 1.63 -9.59 -14.40
C THR A 22 0.72 -10.72 -13.97
N THR A 23 1.08 -11.95 -14.35
CA THR A 23 0.34 -13.13 -13.89
C THR A 23 0.77 -13.59 -12.50
N ARG A 24 2.05 -13.42 -12.17
CA ARG A 24 2.66 -13.87 -10.90
C ARG A 24 3.77 -12.92 -10.43
N ASN A 25 4.22 -13.12 -9.19
CA ASN A 25 5.29 -12.41 -8.48
C ASN A 25 4.88 -10.99 -8.10
N GLY A 26 5.21 -9.98 -8.73
CA GLY A 26 4.83 -8.61 -8.44
C GLY A 26 4.99 -7.77 -9.69
N ALA A 27 4.13 -6.79 -9.86
CA ALA A 27 4.26 -5.87 -10.98
C ALA A 27 5.54 -5.04 -10.86
N ILE A 28 5.81 -4.52 -9.65
CA ILE A 28 7.02 -3.77 -9.33
C ILE A 28 7.65 -4.34 -8.06
N ARG A 29 8.97 -4.58 -8.10
CA ARG A 29 9.73 -5.00 -6.92
C ARG A 29 11.07 -4.31 -6.82
N VAL A 30 11.40 -3.85 -5.63
CA VAL A 30 12.76 -3.40 -5.25
C VAL A 30 13.28 -4.29 -4.15
N SER A 31 14.56 -4.67 -4.21
CA SER A 31 15.21 -5.53 -3.21
C SER A 31 16.69 -5.17 -3.03
N GLY A 32 17.31 -5.69 -1.96
CA GLY A 32 18.76 -5.61 -1.76
C GLY A 32 19.29 -4.17 -1.62
N GLY A 33 18.61 -3.30 -0.92
CA GLY A 33 19.03 -1.91 -0.74
C GLY A 33 18.76 -1.00 -1.96
N GLY A 34 18.14 -1.52 -3.02
CA GLY A 34 17.78 -0.73 -4.20
C GLY A 34 16.82 0.40 -3.88
N ARG A 35 16.80 1.43 -4.70
CA ARG A 35 15.90 2.58 -4.60
C ARG A 35 15.19 2.83 -5.92
N LEU A 36 13.89 3.11 -5.85
CA LEU A 36 13.06 3.32 -7.03
C LEU A 36 12.05 4.44 -6.77
N THR A 37 11.84 5.29 -7.76
CA THR A 37 10.77 6.29 -7.76
C THR A 37 9.74 5.91 -8.82
N LEU A 38 8.45 5.98 -8.47
CA LEU A 38 7.32 5.51 -9.28
C LEU A 38 6.26 6.60 -9.44
N GLY A 39 5.58 6.61 -10.57
CA GLY A 39 4.38 7.40 -10.77
C GLY A 39 3.81 7.33 -12.19
N GLY A 40 2.51 7.57 -12.33
CA GLY A 40 1.84 7.75 -13.62
C GLY A 40 1.41 6.46 -14.31
N PHE A 41 1.15 5.36 -13.60
CA PHE A 41 0.68 4.12 -14.20
C PHE A 41 -0.17 3.29 -13.23
N LYS A 42 -0.90 2.33 -13.80
CA LYS A 42 -1.66 1.32 -13.09
C LYS A 42 -0.81 0.05 -12.87
N VAL A 43 -0.91 -0.52 -11.69
CA VAL A 43 -0.32 -1.84 -11.38
C VAL A 43 -1.40 -2.83 -11.02
N GLN A 44 -1.28 -4.07 -11.51
CA GLN A 44 -2.19 -5.16 -11.18
C GLN A 44 -1.53 -6.53 -11.38
N THR A 45 -2.11 -7.55 -10.76
CA THR A 45 -1.72 -8.95 -10.98
C THR A 45 -2.97 -9.80 -11.21
N THR A 46 -2.90 -10.75 -12.14
CA THR A 46 -4.11 -11.52 -12.53
C THR A 46 -4.29 -12.82 -11.77
N THR A 47 -3.21 -13.47 -11.33
CA THR A 47 -3.28 -14.77 -10.63
C THR A 47 -2.73 -14.68 -9.21
N SER A 48 -1.54 -14.12 -9.04
CA SER A 48 -0.91 -13.94 -7.72
C SER A 48 0.19 -12.88 -7.82
N GLY A 49 0.62 -12.36 -6.65
CA GLY A 49 1.71 -11.39 -6.60
C GLY A 49 1.25 -9.99 -6.22
N HIS A 50 2.22 -9.16 -5.87
CA HIS A 50 1.98 -7.84 -5.33
C HIS A 50 1.94 -6.77 -6.42
N GLY A 51 1.24 -5.68 -6.19
CA GLY A 51 1.30 -4.50 -7.07
C GLY A 51 2.69 -3.85 -6.97
N VAL A 52 3.02 -3.28 -5.83
CA VAL A 52 4.31 -2.66 -5.54
C VAL A 52 4.91 -3.29 -4.30
N ARG A 53 6.17 -3.74 -4.34
CA ARG A 53 6.85 -4.38 -3.21
C ARG A 53 8.25 -3.81 -2.96
N ALA A 54 8.51 -3.35 -1.75
CA ALA A 54 9.85 -3.07 -1.24
C ALA A 54 10.30 -4.22 -0.31
N LEU A 55 11.33 -4.97 -0.71
CA LEU A 55 11.96 -6.04 0.07
C LEU A 55 13.39 -5.63 0.40
N SER A 56 13.66 -5.19 1.60
CA SER A 56 14.96 -4.63 1.98
C SER A 56 15.44 -3.53 1.02
N GLY A 57 14.54 -2.69 0.55
CA GLY A 57 14.80 -1.59 -0.37
C GLY A 57 13.82 -0.45 -0.14
N SER A 58 13.92 0.60 -0.93
CA SER A 58 13.10 1.80 -0.78
C SER A 58 12.37 2.16 -2.07
N ILE A 59 11.08 2.48 -1.95
CA ILE A 59 10.25 2.97 -3.04
C ILE A 59 9.66 4.32 -2.65
N THR A 60 9.77 5.32 -3.52
CA THR A 60 9.04 6.57 -3.44
C THR A 60 7.98 6.62 -4.53
N ILE A 61 6.73 6.91 -4.17
CA ILE A 61 5.64 7.09 -5.11
C ILE A 61 5.31 8.58 -5.15
N ASP A 62 5.86 9.27 -6.14
CA ASP A 62 5.78 10.74 -6.26
C ASP A 62 4.81 11.21 -7.36
N GLY A 63 4.23 10.30 -8.10
CA GLY A 63 3.22 10.58 -9.11
C GLY A 63 1.96 9.75 -8.89
N ALA A 64 0.84 10.19 -9.47
CA ALA A 64 -0.42 9.49 -9.38
C ALA A 64 -0.26 8.02 -9.82
N MET A 65 -0.79 7.12 -9.02
CA MET A 65 -0.83 5.67 -9.29
C MET A 65 -2.26 5.17 -9.31
N GLU A 66 -2.50 4.07 -9.99
CA GLU A 66 -3.73 3.30 -9.86
C GLU A 66 -3.40 1.86 -9.44
N TYR A 67 -4.03 1.40 -8.36
CA TYR A 67 -3.91 0.03 -7.88
C TYR A 67 -5.13 -0.77 -8.33
N GLY A 68 -4.91 -1.60 -9.33
CA GLY A 68 -5.87 -2.60 -9.81
C GLY A 68 -5.92 -3.83 -8.90
N ALA A 69 -6.55 -4.90 -9.38
CA ALA A 69 -6.64 -6.14 -8.62
C ALA A 69 -5.24 -6.76 -8.41
N CYS A 70 -4.99 -7.20 -7.17
CA CYS A 70 -3.83 -8.02 -6.83
C CYS A 70 -4.35 -9.35 -6.25
N ALA A 71 -4.74 -10.25 -7.15
CA ALA A 71 -5.37 -11.52 -6.79
C ALA A 71 -4.52 -12.29 -5.78
N SER A 72 -5.13 -12.65 -4.65
CA SER A 72 -4.50 -13.40 -3.54
C SER A 72 -3.25 -12.72 -2.95
N SER A 73 -3.10 -11.41 -3.04
CA SER A 73 -1.91 -10.71 -2.58
C SER A 73 -2.17 -9.24 -2.19
N PHE A 74 -1.12 -8.43 -2.11
CA PHE A 74 -1.14 -7.08 -1.58
C PHE A 74 -0.89 -6.04 -2.69
N GLN A 75 -1.59 -4.91 -2.64
CA GLN A 75 -1.36 -3.85 -3.61
C GLN A 75 -0.07 -3.09 -3.31
N ILE A 76 0.17 -2.75 -2.04
CA ILE A 76 1.38 -2.06 -1.56
C ILE A 76 1.98 -2.89 -0.43
N TYR A 77 3.22 -3.34 -0.58
CA TYR A 77 3.86 -4.22 0.38
C TYR A 77 5.29 -3.80 0.72
N ALA A 78 5.53 -3.40 1.95
CA ALA A 78 6.86 -3.22 2.51
C ALA A 78 7.23 -4.42 3.38
N GLN A 79 8.38 -5.06 3.12
CA GLN A 79 8.79 -6.28 3.79
C GLN A 79 10.27 -6.26 4.13
N THR A 80 10.62 -6.80 5.30
CA THR A 80 12.02 -7.07 5.72
C THR A 80 12.89 -5.82 5.54
N LEU A 81 12.71 -4.83 6.43
CA LEU A 81 13.39 -3.53 6.36
C LEU A 81 13.07 -2.73 5.08
N GLY A 82 11.96 -3.05 4.41
CA GLY A 82 11.49 -2.31 3.25
C GLY A 82 10.84 -0.98 3.64
N SER A 83 10.98 0.04 2.80
CA SER A 83 10.35 1.34 3.01
C SER A 83 9.59 1.78 1.76
N ILE A 84 8.34 2.23 1.94
CA ILE A 84 7.55 2.83 0.86
C ILE A 84 7.04 4.19 1.34
N ASN A 85 7.37 5.24 0.60
CA ASN A 85 6.90 6.61 0.86
C ASN A 85 6.00 7.07 -0.29
N ILE A 86 4.73 7.39 0.03
CA ILE A 86 3.72 7.82 -0.94
C ILE A 86 3.48 9.30 -0.75
N THR A 87 3.93 10.11 -1.71
CA THR A 87 3.82 11.57 -1.66
C THR A 87 2.78 12.13 -2.63
N ALA A 88 2.18 11.29 -3.47
CA ALA A 88 1.12 11.65 -4.40
C ALA A 88 -0.23 11.02 -4.02
N ASN A 89 -1.33 11.66 -4.39
CA ASN A 89 -2.66 11.06 -4.33
C ASN A 89 -2.76 9.90 -5.34
N TYR A 90 -3.64 8.93 -5.06
CA TYR A 90 -3.74 7.75 -5.90
C TYR A 90 -5.16 7.16 -5.94
N THR A 91 -5.36 6.19 -6.83
CA THR A 91 -6.64 5.53 -7.07
C THR A 91 -6.55 4.04 -6.75
N ILE A 92 -7.62 3.48 -6.21
CA ILE A 92 -7.82 2.03 -6.06
C ILE A 92 -9.00 1.63 -6.96
N SER A 93 -8.75 0.70 -7.90
CA SER A 93 -9.76 0.19 -8.83
C SER A 93 -9.93 -1.32 -8.79
N GLY A 94 -9.27 -2.02 -7.87
CA GLY A 94 -9.38 -3.46 -7.73
C GLY A 94 -9.06 -3.95 -6.32
N GLY A 95 -9.43 -5.18 -6.02
CA GLY A 95 -9.26 -5.79 -4.71
C GLY A 95 -7.99 -6.62 -4.54
N GLY A 96 -7.87 -7.26 -3.37
CA GLY A 96 -6.76 -8.11 -3.00
C GLY A 96 -6.86 -8.57 -1.54
N VAL A 97 -5.78 -9.13 -1.00
CA VAL A 97 -5.75 -9.50 0.42
C VAL A 97 -5.59 -8.25 1.28
N ALA A 98 -4.64 -7.36 0.96
CA ALA A 98 -4.61 -6.06 1.61
C ALA A 98 -4.24 -4.94 0.64
N HIS A 99 -4.77 -3.73 0.91
CA HIS A 99 -4.32 -2.55 0.18
C HIS A 99 -2.90 -2.19 0.59
N MET A 100 -2.61 -2.05 1.88
CA MET A 100 -1.27 -1.82 2.41
C MET A 100 -0.89 -2.91 3.41
N LEU A 101 0.33 -3.45 3.26
CA LEU A 101 0.95 -4.32 4.26
C LEU A 101 2.37 -3.87 4.57
N ALA A 102 2.67 -3.65 5.85
CA ALA A 102 4.03 -3.52 6.36
C ALA A 102 4.36 -4.71 7.25
N SER A 103 5.50 -5.38 7.02
CA SER A 103 5.91 -6.57 7.78
C SER A 103 7.43 -6.67 7.91
N GLY A 104 7.91 -7.05 9.09
CA GLY A 104 9.34 -7.29 9.35
C GLY A 104 10.16 -6.01 9.39
N LEU A 105 9.92 -5.15 10.41
CA LEU A 105 10.64 -3.89 10.64
C LEU A 105 10.55 -2.92 9.44
N SER A 106 9.42 -2.95 8.73
CA SER A 106 9.21 -2.16 7.51
C SER A 106 8.32 -0.95 7.76
N THR A 107 8.34 -0.01 6.85
CA THR A 107 7.52 1.21 6.95
C THR A 107 6.77 1.50 5.67
N ILE A 108 5.52 1.96 5.79
CA ILE A 108 4.79 2.61 4.70
C ILE A 108 4.29 3.95 5.23
N ALA A 109 4.64 5.04 4.55
CA ALA A 109 4.15 6.37 4.86
C ALA A 109 3.28 6.86 3.69
N ALA A 110 2.02 7.24 4.02
CA ALA A 110 1.05 7.75 3.06
C ALA A 110 0.27 8.95 3.64
N ASN A 111 0.85 9.60 4.64
CA ASN A 111 0.23 10.68 5.39
C ASN A 111 -0.21 11.85 4.52
N GLY A 112 -1.40 12.39 4.77
CA GLY A 112 -1.97 13.53 4.06
C GLY A 112 -2.40 13.24 2.61
N ARG A 113 -2.54 11.97 2.20
CA ARG A 113 -2.93 11.62 0.82
C ARG A 113 -4.43 11.45 0.68
N THR A 114 -4.94 11.84 -0.48
CA THR A 114 -6.31 11.52 -0.91
C THR A 114 -6.29 10.24 -1.73
N VAL A 115 -7.12 9.28 -1.33
CA VAL A 115 -7.30 8.00 -2.02
C VAL A 115 -8.69 7.96 -2.65
N THR A 116 -8.74 7.80 -3.96
CA THR A 116 -10.01 7.64 -4.68
C THR A 116 -10.30 6.17 -4.93
N ILE A 117 -11.44 5.68 -4.47
CA ILE A 117 -11.91 4.32 -4.75
C ILE A 117 -12.85 4.39 -5.95
N SER A 118 -12.36 4.02 -7.14
CA SER A 118 -13.06 4.25 -8.41
C SER A 118 -13.99 3.11 -8.83
N ALA A 119 -13.94 1.97 -8.13
CA ALA A 119 -14.78 0.79 -8.40
C ALA A 119 -15.13 0.07 -7.10
N ALA A 120 -16.00 -0.92 -7.15
CA ALA A 120 -16.22 -1.84 -6.03
C ALA A 120 -14.95 -2.66 -5.77
N VAL A 121 -14.46 -2.61 -4.54
CA VAL A 121 -13.17 -3.18 -4.10
C VAL A 121 -13.40 -4.12 -2.92
N ALA A 122 -13.05 -5.39 -3.09
CA ALA A 122 -13.06 -6.37 -2.00
C ALA A 122 -11.63 -6.58 -1.48
N LEU A 123 -11.42 -6.35 -0.19
CA LEU A 123 -10.14 -6.53 0.51
C LEU A 123 -10.36 -7.38 1.75
N THR A 124 -9.42 -8.26 2.08
CA THR A 124 -9.45 -8.87 3.43
C THR A 124 -9.12 -7.79 4.47
N TYR A 125 -8.11 -6.95 4.20
CA TYR A 125 -7.76 -5.81 5.06
C TYR A 125 -7.47 -4.57 4.21
N PHE A 126 -7.93 -3.39 4.64
CA PHE A 126 -7.49 -2.15 4.00
C PHE A 126 -6.05 -1.81 4.43
N ALA A 127 -5.76 -1.81 5.71
CA ALA A 127 -4.43 -1.57 6.27
C ALA A 127 -4.01 -2.74 7.17
N TYR A 128 -2.80 -3.27 6.96
CA TYR A 128 -2.26 -4.34 7.78
C TYR A 128 -0.81 -4.03 8.18
N SER A 129 -0.52 -4.06 9.47
CA SER A 129 0.84 -3.88 9.98
C SER A 129 1.19 -5.00 10.96
N THR A 130 2.35 -5.62 10.79
CA THR A 130 2.77 -6.76 11.59
C THR A 130 4.29 -6.79 11.81
N ARG A 131 4.76 -7.53 12.83
CA ARG A 131 6.20 -7.79 13.06
C ARG A 131 7.03 -6.52 13.19
N LEU A 132 6.70 -5.68 14.21
CA LEU A 132 7.43 -4.45 14.53
C LEU A 132 7.48 -3.43 13.38
N SER A 133 6.50 -3.46 12.50
CA SER A 133 6.41 -2.54 11.36
C SER A 133 5.48 -1.37 11.64
N SER A 134 5.52 -0.34 10.81
CA SER A 134 4.65 0.82 10.95
C SER A 134 3.97 1.22 9.65
N LEU A 135 2.71 1.66 9.78
CA LEU A 135 1.98 2.40 8.77
C LEU A 135 1.75 3.81 9.30
N ASP A 136 2.27 4.85 8.64
CA ASP A 136 1.86 6.23 8.86
C ASP A 136 0.85 6.63 7.81
N THR A 137 -0.39 6.71 8.24
CA THR A 137 -1.56 7.02 7.40
C THR A 137 -2.30 8.25 7.92
N SER A 138 -1.65 9.03 8.77
CA SER A 138 -2.24 10.23 9.38
C SER A 138 -2.77 11.20 8.33
N SER A 139 -3.92 11.80 8.61
CA SER A 139 -4.56 12.80 7.74
C SER A 139 -4.86 12.33 6.30
N MET A 140 -4.95 11.02 6.05
CA MET A 140 -5.46 10.53 4.77
C MET A 140 -6.95 10.82 4.64
N THR A 141 -7.38 11.05 3.40
CA THR A 141 -8.80 11.21 3.05
C THR A 141 -9.21 10.19 1.99
N PHE A 142 -10.47 9.80 2.00
CA PHE A 142 -10.98 8.74 1.13
C PHE A 142 -12.21 9.24 0.35
N THR A 143 -12.15 9.18 -0.97
CA THR A 143 -13.29 9.43 -1.86
C THR A 143 -13.96 8.10 -2.20
N ASN A 144 -15.28 8.03 -2.04
CA ASN A 144 -16.09 6.82 -2.21
C ASN A 144 -15.69 5.65 -1.29
N PRO A 145 -15.50 5.88 0.04
CA PRO A 145 -15.06 4.82 0.95
C PRO A 145 -16.04 3.64 1.06
N SER A 146 -17.32 3.85 0.76
CA SER A 146 -18.36 2.81 0.73
C SER A 146 -18.16 1.75 -0.37
N ASN A 147 -17.32 2.03 -1.35
CA ASN A 147 -16.97 1.06 -2.38
C ASN A 147 -16.05 -0.06 -1.88
N VAL A 148 -15.49 0.05 -0.66
CA VAL A 148 -14.62 -0.98 -0.09
C VAL A 148 -15.41 -1.91 0.82
N THR A 149 -15.30 -3.21 0.59
CA THR A 149 -15.75 -4.26 1.52
C THR A 149 -14.55 -4.95 2.15
N GLY A 150 -14.73 -5.46 3.40
CA GLY A 150 -13.74 -6.18 4.19
C GLY A 150 -13.34 -5.45 5.45
N THR A 151 -12.28 -5.92 6.11
CA THR A 151 -11.81 -5.42 7.39
C THR A 151 -11.01 -4.12 7.23
N ARG A 152 -11.31 -3.13 8.04
CA ARG A 152 -10.66 -1.81 7.97
C ARG A 152 -9.16 -1.90 8.24
N TYR A 153 -8.77 -2.58 9.31
CA TYR A 153 -7.35 -2.73 9.64
C TYR A 153 -7.09 -3.97 10.50
N LEU A 154 -5.84 -4.42 10.44
CA LEU A 154 -5.29 -5.39 11.37
C LEU A 154 -3.89 -4.93 11.80
N GLY A 155 -3.67 -4.85 13.11
CA GLY A 155 -2.35 -4.70 13.70
C GLY A 155 -2.01 -5.91 14.54
N ASP A 156 -0.85 -6.51 14.36
CA ASP A 156 -0.37 -7.59 15.23
C ASP A 156 1.14 -7.50 15.48
N THR A 157 1.63 -8.30 16.43
CA THR A 157 3.05 -8.53 16.68
C THR A 157 3.84 -7.21 16.85
N ASN A 158 3.41 -6.39 17.84
CA ASN A 158 4.02 -5.11 18.21
C ASN A 158 4.17 -4.10 17.06
N ALA A 159 3.26 -4.14 16.09
CA ALA A 159 3.24 -3.19 14.99
C ALA A 159 2.47 -1.92 15.34
N VAL A 160 2.64 -0.87 14.56
CA VAL A 160 1.94 0.40 14.72
C VAL A 160 1.17 0.76 13.45
N ILE A 161 -0.09 1.15 13.62
CA ILE A 161 -0.88 1.84 12.60
C ILE A 161 -1.20 3.22 13.15
N TYR A 162 -0.55 4.25 12.62
CA TYR A 162 -0.70 5.62 13.05
C TYR A 162 -1.67 6.37 12.14
N THR A 163 -2.77 6.87 12.72
CA THR A 163 -3.82 7.60 12.02
C THR A 163 -4.01 9.03 12.55
N SER A 164 -3.25 9.39 13.60
CA SER A 164 -3.41 10.66 14.31
C SER A 164 -4.83 10.83 14.95
N GLY A 165 -5.31 9.75 15.56
CA GLY A 165 -6.62 9.78 16.24
C GLY A 165 -7.83 9.62 15.31
N GLY A 166 -7.65 9.07 14.11
CA GLY A 166 -8.73 8.91 13.12
C GLY A 166 -9.90 8.00 13.55
N GLY A 167 -9.74 7.24 14.65
CA GLY A 167 -10.79 6.40 15.23
C GLY A 167 -11.05 5.11 14.45
N ALA A 168 -11.91 4.25 15.00
CA ALA A 168 -12.13 2.89 14.49
C ALA A 168 -12.72 2.82 13.06
N SER A 169 -13.30 3.89 12.57
CA SER A 169 -13.89 3.98 11.22
C SER A 169 -13.04 4.77 10.23
N TYR A 170 -11.81 5.07 10.56
CA TYR A 170 -10.92 5.87 9.74
C TYR A 170 -10.69 5.25 8.35
N PHE A 171 -10.33 3.98 8.29
CA PHE A 171 -10.16 3.30 7.00
C PHE A 171 -11.48 2.85 6.37
N PRO A 172 -11.56 2.84 5.03
CA PRO A 172 -12.65 2.20 4.32
C PRO A 172 -12.76 0.71 4.65
N GLY A 173 -13.98 0.20 4.64
CA GLY A 173 -14.31 -1.22 4.89
C GLY A 173 -15.63 -1.38 5.61
N THR A 174 -16.17 -2.58 5.56
CA THR A 174 -17.49 -2.94 6.17
C THR A 174 -17.36 -3.62 7.52
N ILE A 175 -16.16 -4.13 7.85
CA ILE A 175 -15.87 -4.86 9.09
C ILE A 175 -14.91 -4.02 9.94
N GLY A 176 -15.16 -3.94 11.25
CA GLY A 176 -14.28 -3.24 12.18
C GLY A 176 -12.86 -3.82 12.17
N GLY A 177 -11.87 -2.96 12.41
CA GLY A 177 -10.49 -3.40 12.55
C GLY A 177 -10.18 -3.97 13.92
N ALA A 178 -9.02 -4.58 14.06
CA ALA A 178 -8.52 -5.15 15.31
C ALA A 178 -7.02 -4.94 15.48
N VAL A 179 -6.57 -4.97 16.75
CA VAL A 179 -5.17 -5.06 17.13
C VAL A 179 -4.96 -6.19 18.12
N SER A 180 -3.83 -6.85 18.05
CA SER A 180 -3.45 -7.96 18.94
C SER A 180 -1.96 -7.98 19.19
N SER A 181 -1.51 -8.83 20.13
CA SER A 181 -0.08 -9.12 20.33
C SER A 181 0.79 -7.86 20.49
N GLY A 182 0.32 -6.88 21.28
CA GLY A 182 1.07 -5.64 21.57
C GLY A 182 1.04 -4.58 20.47
N ALA A 183 0.34 -4.79 19.38
CA ALA A 183 0.21 -3.78 18.33
C ALA A 183 -0.61 -2.57 18.79
N GLN A 184 -0.36 -1.43 18.16
CA GLN A 184 -1.00 -0.15 18.46
C GLN A 184 -1.76 0.37 17.23
N TYR A 185 -2.96 0.90 17.48
CA TYR A 185 -3.74 1.70 16.54
C TYR A 185 -4.00 3.05 17.18
N VAL A 186 -3.39 4.12 16.67
CA VAL A 186 -3.32 5.44 17.32
C VAL A 186 -3.51 6.60 16.36
#